data_55141c0a46aa952f68f6a708734072e8
#
_entry.id   55141c0a46aa952f68f6a708734072e8
#
_cell.length_a   1.000
_cell.length_b   1.000
_cell.length_c   1.000
_cell.angle_alpha   90.00
_cell.angle_beta   90.00
_cell.angle_gamma   90.00
#
_symmetry.space_group_name_H-M   'P 1'
#
loop_
_entity.id
_entity.type
_entity.pdbx_description
1 polymer ?
#
loop_
_entity_poly.entity_id
_entity_poly.type
_entity_poly.pdbx_seq_one_letter_code
_entity_poly.pdbx_strand_id
1 'polypeptide(L)'
;MSTPAAASTPAPRNQSASAPLAYQPDDDVQELVSSRGTRAGPRPMLHGRRPGSEQLLVTLFIVLPTLALIAAVPFAWGWGLTWTDIGLAVFFYLLCGLGVTAGFHRYFTHRAFKANRALRIALAVAGSMAFQGSIITWVADHRRHHIFTDKEGDPHSP
;
A
#
# COMPACT_ATOMS: atom_id res chain seq x y z
N MET A 1 -16.63 -59.29 61.43
CA MET A 1 -16.16 -57.89 61.65
C MET A 1 -15.14 -57.60 60.50
N SER A 2 -15.62 -56.98 59.44
CA SER A 2 -14.82 -56.67 58.26
C SER A 2 -14.81 -55.15 58.08
N THR A 3 -13.63 -54.57 58.14
CA THR A 3 -13.37 -53.14 57.99
C THR A 3 -13.45 -52.71 56.50
N PRO A 4 -14.18 -51.66 56.15
CA PRO A 4 -14.18 -51.20 54.78
C PRO A 4 -12.90 -50.41 54.44
N ALA A 5 -12.36 -50.71 53.28
CA ALA A 5 -11.18 -50.08 52.70
C ALA A 5 -11.48 -48.61 52.33
N ALA A 6 -10.56 -47.73 52.70
CA ALA A 6 -10.59 -46.30 52.38
C ALA A 6 -10.41 -46.07 50.89
N ALA A 7 -11.31 -45.36 50.26
CA ALA A 7 -11.20 -44.89 48.88
C ALA A 7 -10.16 -43.78 48.79
N SER A 8 -9.13 -44.00 47.98
CA SER A 8 -8.10 -42.99 47.65
C SER A 8 -8.65 -41.95 46.66
N THR A 9 -8.70 -40.70 47.10
CA THR A 9 -9.03 -39.54 46.28
C THR A 9 -7.93 -39.31 45.22
N PRO A 10 -8.24 -39.19 43.95
CA PRO A 10 -7.22 -38.88 42.94
C PRO A 10 -6.73 -37.43 43.10
N ALA A 11 -5.42 -37.24 43.02
CA ALA A 11 -4.77 -35.94 43.08
C ALA A 11 -5.23 -35.02 41.94
N PRO A 12 -5.31 -33.71 42.16
CA PRO A 12 -5.71 -32.76 41.15
C PRO A 12 -4.67 -32.76 40.00
N ARG A 13 -5.15 -33.00 38.77
CA ARG A 13 -4.37 -32.96 37.55
C ARG A 13 -3.97 -31.50 37.29
N ASN A 14 -2.69 -31.21 37.46
CA ASN A 14 -2.09 -29.91 37.15
C ASN A 14 -2.23 -29.64 35.63
N GLN A 15 -3.28 -28.89 35.27
CA GLN A 15 -3.45 -28.36 33.94
C GLN A 15 -2.66 -27.04 33.86
N SER A 16 -1.34 -27.14 33.74
CA SER A 16 -0.53 -26.04 33.22
C SER A 16 -0.78 -26.01 31.70
N ALA A 17 -1.90 -25.43 31.30
CA ALA A 17 -2.06 -24.96 29.92
C ALA A 17 -0.99 -23.92 29.70
N SER A 18 0.03 -24.28 28.92
CA SER A 18 1.03 -23.34 28.39
C SER A 18 0.29 -22.31 27.54
N ALA A 19 0.04 -21.13 28.12
CA ALA A 19 -0.38 -19.97 27.37
C ALA A 19 0.63 -19.77 26.20
N PRO A 20 0.17 -19.42 24.99
CA PRO A 20 1.10 -19.11 23.90
C PRO A 20 2.06 -18.03 24.39
N LEU A 21 3.34 -18.27 24.21
CA LEU A 21 4.42 -17.31 24.48
C LEU A 21 4.10 -16.01 23.76
N ALA A 22 3.46 -15.08 24.45
CA ALA A 22 3.36 -13.72 23.99
C ALA A 22 4.79 -13.20 23.84
N TYR A 23 5.18 -12.83 22.64
CA TYR A 23 6.47 -12.19 22.39
C TYR A 23 6.57 -10.96 23.30
N GLN A 24 7.45 -11.05 24.29
CA GLN A 24 7.88 -9.90 25.06
C GLN A 24 9.20 -9.44 24.46
N PRO A 25 9.28 -8.23 23.90
CA PRO A 25 10.54 -7.68 23.43
C PRO A 25 11.51 -7.59 24.62
N ASP A 26 12.74 -8.01 24.42
CA ASP A 26 13.80 -7.90 25.39
C ASP A 26 13.88 -6.47 25.91
N ASP A 27 14.18 -6.29 27.21
CA ASP A 27 14.24 -4.98 27.86
C ASP A 27 15.16 -4.01 27.12
N ASP A 28 16.23 -4.53 26.52
CA ASP A 28 17.16 -3.79 25.65
C ASP A 28 16.48 -3.20 24.42
N VAL A 29 15.50 -3.91 23.85
CA VAL A 29 14.72 -3.42 22.69
C VAL A 29 13.74 -2.34 23.13
N GLN A 30 13.17 -2.46 24.32
CA GLN A 30 12.28 -1.44 24.89
C GLN A 30 13.07 -0.18 25.23
N GLU A 31 14.28 -0.31 25.78
CA GLU A 31 15.17 0.81 26.07
C GLU A 31 15.65 1.49 24.77
N LEU A 32 16.02 0.72 23.75
CA LEU A 32 16.36 1.25 22.42
C LEU A 32 15.19 1.95 21.70
N VAL A 33 13.97 1.48 21.91
CA VAL A 33 12.76 2.14 21.38
C VAL A 33 12.45 3.40 22.18
N SER A 34 12.63 3.37 23.49
CA SER A 34 12.44 4.52 24.37
C SER A 34 13.53 5.60 24.21
N SER A 35 14.78 5.21 24.03
CA SER A 35 15.93 6.13 23.87
C SER A 35 16.00 6.77 22.46
N ARG A 36 15.42 6.12 21.47
CA ARG A 36 15.19 6.74 20.15
C ARG A 36 14.05 7.73 20.23
N GLY A 37 14.15 8.73 21.09
CA GLY A 37 13.15 9.74 21.37
C GLY A 37 11.98 9.68 20.41
N THR A 38 10.77 9.62 20.88
CA THR A 38 9.52 9.45 20.15
C THR A 38 9.65 9.94 18.70
N ARG A 39 9.96 9.04 17.78
CA ARG A 39 9.80 9.37 16.36
C ARG A 39 8.36 9.77 16.23
N ALA A 40 8.15 11.08 16.16
CA ALA A 40 6.83 11.61 15.92
C ALA A 40 6.22 10.76 14.80
N GLY A 41 5.09 10.12 15.07
CA GLY A 41 4.42 9.31 14.06
C GLY A 41 4.24 10.10 12.78
N PRO A 42 3.87 9.47 11.67
CA PRO A 42 3.63 10.19 10.43
C PRO A 42 2.72 11.37 10.72
N ARG A 43 3.21 12.57 10.44
CA ARG A 43 2.42 13.79 10.66
C ARG A 43 1.34 13.86 9.58
N PRO A 44 0.12 14.29 9.92
CA PRO A 44 -0.90 14.58 8.92
C PRO A 44 -0.35 15.60 7.92
N MET A 45 -0.62 15.41 6.64
CA MET A 45 -0.28 16.41 5.64
C MET A 45 -1.36 17.49 5.67
N LEU A 46 -1.17 18.49 6.53
CA LEU A 46 -2.00 19.69 6.51
C LEU A 46 -1.58 20.50 5.28
N HIS A 47 -2.14 20.17 4.14
CA HIS A 47 -1.97 20.98 2.95
C HIS A 47 -2.83 22.24 3.14
N GLY A 48 -2.17 23.38 3.30
CA GLY A 48 -2.82 24.64 3.04
C GLY A 48 -3.45 24.61 1.64
N ARG A 49 -4.50 25.42 1.43
CA ARG A 49 -5.18 25.52 0.13
C ARG A 49 -4.13 25.67 -0.98
N ARG A 50 -4.12 24.76 -1.93
CA ARG A 50 -3.15 24.78 -3.05
C ARG A 50 -3.25 26.14 -3.77
N PRO A 51 -2.13 26.80 -4.09
CA PRO A 51 -2.18 28.05 -4.85
C PRO A 51 -2.90 27.83 -6.17
N GLY A 52 -3.64 28.82 -6.64
CA GLY A 52 -4.47 28.70 -7.84
C GLY A 52 -3.67 28.31 -9.09
N SER A 53 -2.37 28.63 -9.13
CA SER A 53 -1.45 28.20 -10.19
C SER A 53 -1.25 26.68 -10.23
N GLU A 54 -1.14 26.01 -9.09
CA GLU A 54 -1.02 24.54 -9.04
C GLU A 54 -2.33 23.87 -9.46
N GLN A 55 -3.46 24.42 -9.01
CA GLN A 55 -4.77 23.93 -9.44
C GLN A 55 -4.94 24.06 -10.95
N LEU A 56 -4.56 25.20 -11.52
CA LEU A 56 -4.60 25.43 -12.96
C LEU A 56 -3.72 24.43 -13.71
N LEU A 57 -2.47 24.24 -13.27
CA LEU A 57 -1.55 23.28 -13.89
C LEU A 57 -2.09 21.84 -13.85
N VAL A 58 -2.63 21.40 -12.73
CA VAL A 58 -3.25 20.07 -12.61
C VAL A 58 -4.47 19.95 -13.51
N THR A 59 -5.31 20.99 -13.55
CA THR A 59 -6.48 21.03 -14.43
C THR A 59 -6.08 20.93 -15.90
N LEU A 60 -5.11 21.73 -16.33
CA LEU A 60 -4.59 21.70 -17.70
C LEU A 60 -3.96 20.34 -18.04
N PHE A 61 -3.21 19.76 -17.09
CA PHE A 61 -2.59 18.43 -17.26
C PHE A 61 -3.62 17.31 -17.44
N ILE A 62 -4.81 17.45 -16.86
CA ILE A 62 -5.89 16.48 -17.01
C ILE A 62 -6.76 16.81 -18.22
N VAL A 63 -7.18 18.05 -18.36
CA VAL A 63 -8.18 18.45 -19.38
C VAL A 63 -7.60 18.42 -20.78
N LEU A 64 -6.37 18.94 -20.99
CA LEU A 64 -5.79 19.00 -22.34
C LEU A 64 -5.57 17.62 -22.98
N PRO A 65 -4.96 16.62 -22.29
CA PRO A 65 -4.83 15.29 -22.86
C PRO A 65 -6.18 14.61 -23.08
N THR A 66 -7.15 14.84 -22.18
CA THR A 66 -8.50 14.29 -22.33
C THR A 66 -9.20 14.86 -23.57
N LEU A 67 -9.15 16.18 -23.76
CA LEU A 67 -9.70 16.81 -24.95
C LEU A 67 -8.98 16.39 -26.22
N ALA A 68 -7.64 16.29 -26.16
CA ALA A 68 -6.85 15.80 -27.27
C ALA A 68 -7.22 14.36 -27.65
N LEU A 69 -7.44 13.49 -26.66
CA LEU A 69 -7.87 12.11 -26.88
C LEU A 69 -9.26 12.07 -27.53
N ILE A 70 -10.23 12.85 -27.00
CA ILE A 70 -11.59 12.93 -27.54
C ILE A 70 -11.56 13.45 -28.98
N ALA A 71 -10.72 14.45 -29.28
CA ALA A 71 -10.56 14.97 -30.64
C ALA A 71 -9.84 13.99 -31.57
N ALA A 72 -8.85 13.26 -31.06
CA ALA A 72 -8.08 12.31 -31.85
C ALA A 72 -8.91 11.10 -32.30
N VAL A 73 -9.87 10.64 -31.51
CA VAL A 73 -10.72 9.48 -31.84
C VAL A 73 -11.46 9.64 -33.18
N PRO A 74 -12.22 10.71 -33.46
CA PRO A 74 -12.87 10.86 -34.76
C PRO A 74 -11.86 11.06 -35.93
N PHE A 75 -10.72 11.70 -35.68
CA PHE A 75 -9.67 11.81 -36.70
C PHE A 75 -8.99 10.47 -36.99
N ALA A 76 -8.74 9.67 -35.96
CA ALA A 76 -8.11 8.36 -36.12
C ALA A 76 -9.07 7.32 -36.71
N TRP A 77 -10.37 7.45 -36.49
CA TRP A 77 -11.41 6.46 -36.88
C TRP A 77 -11.53 6.26 -38.40
N GLY A 78 -11.06 7.16 -39.21
CA GLY A 78 -11.07 7.00 -40.66
C GLY A 78 -9.67 6.95 -41.28
N TRP A 79 -8.59 7.17 -40.51
CA TRP A 79 -7.29 7.53 -41.05
C TRP A 79 -6.14 6.67 -40.53
N GLY A 80 -6.40 5.65 -39.75
CA GLY A 80 -5.27 4.79 -39.41
C GLY A 80 -5.26 4.13 -38.06
N LEU A 81 -6.41 4.01 -37.34
CA LEU A 81 -6.44 3.18 -36.15
C LEU A 81 -6.34 1.72 -36.58
N THR A 82 -5.24 1.10 -36.22
CA THR A 82 -4.95 -0.29 -36.55
C THR A 82 -5.18 -1.20 -35.32
N TRP A 83 -5.32 -2.49 -35.56
CA TRP A 83 -5.35 -3.47 -34.47
C TRP A 83 -4.09 -3.44 -33.62
N THR A 84 -2.97 -3.03 -34.19
CA THR A 84 -1.70 -2.83 -33.48
C THR A 84 -1.83 -1.72 -32.45
N ASP A 85 -2.45 -0.58 -32.80
CA ASP A 85 -2.65 0.54 -31.88
C ASP A 85 -3.52 0.16 -30.70
N ILE A 86 -4.60 -0.58 -30.98
CA ILE A 86 -5.49 -1.11 -29.94
C ILE A 86 -4.72 -2.09 -29.05
N GLY A 87 -3.96 -3.00 -29.64
CA GLY A 87 -3.15 -3.96 -28.90
C GLY A 87 -2.11 -3.29 -27.99
N LEU A 88 -1.42 -2.27 -28.48
CA LEU A 88 -0.47 -1.48 -27.69
C LEU A 88 -1.18 -0.73 -26.57
N ALA A 89 -2.31 -0.10 -26.84
CA ALA A 89 -3.07 0.61 -25.81
C ALA A 89 -3.50 -0.33 -24.67
N VAL A 90 -4.05 -1.49 -25.01
CA VAL A 90 -4.45 -2.51 -24.01
C VAL A 90 -3.22 -3.03 -23.26
N PHE A 91 -2.13 -3.32 -23.98
CA PHE A 91 -0.90 -3.79 -23.34
C PHE A 91 -0.36 -2.80 -22.32
N PHE A 92 -0.20 -1.53 -22.67
CA PHE A 92 0.31 -0.51 -21.75
C PHE A 92 -0.67 -0.20 -20.63
N TYR A 93 -1.97 -0.22 -20.88
CA TYR A 93 -2.98 -0.07 -19.84
C TYR A 93 -2.85 -1.17 -18.78
N LEU A 94 -2.75 -2.42 -19.20
CA LEU A 94 -2.57 -3.56 -18.28
C LEU A 94 -1.22 -3.51 -17.58
N LEU A 95 -0.14 -3.20 -18.31
CA LEU A 95 1.20 -3.10 -17.74
C LEU A 95 1.28 -2.04 -16.64
N CYS A 96 0.81 -0.83 -16.93
CA CYS A 96 0.78 0.27 -15.96
C CYS A 96 -0.16 -0.03 -14.78
N GLY A 97 -1.35 -0.55 -15.06
CA GLY A 97 -2.32 -0.95 -14.04
C GLY A 97 -1.76 -2.01 -13.08
N LEU A 98 -1.14 -3.06 -13.61
CA LEU A 98 -0.46 -4.07 -12.81
C LEU A 98 0.76 -3.51 -12.07
N GLY A 99 1.51 -2.61 -12.70
CA GLY A 99 2.64 -1.92 -12.08
C GLY A 99 2.23 -1.14 -10.83
N VAL A 100 1.11 -0.45 -10.87
CA VAL A 100 0.59 0.28 -9.71
C VAL A 100 -0.07 -0.68 -8.70
N THR A 101 -0.98 -1.53 -9.14
CA THR A 101 -1.77 -2.37 -8.23
C THR A 101 -0.96 -3.50 -7.60
N ALA A 102 -0.23 -4.27 -8.39
CA ALA A 102 0.61 -5.36 -7.88
C ALA A 102 1.98 -4.84 -7.41
N GLY A 103 2.57 -3.88 -8.13
CA GLY A 103 3.88 -3.31 -7.80
C GLY A 103 3.79 -2.32 -6.64
N PHE A 104 3.37 -1.10 -6.88
CA PHE A 104 3.41 -0.02 -5.88
C PHE A 104 2.57 -0.37 -4.66
N HIS A 105 1.33 -0.79 -4.85
CA HIS A 105 0.40 -1.09 -3.78
C HIS A 105 0.77 -2.38 -3.04
N ARG A 106 0.65 -3.55 -3.68
CA ARG A 106 0.78 -4.83 -2.98
C ARG A 106 2.22 -5.20 -2.62
N TYR A 107 3.19 -4.93 -3.52
CA TYR A 107 4.56 -5.33 -3.27
C TYR A 107 5.32 -4.29 -2.44
N PHE A 108 5.44 -3.03 -2.93
CA PHE A 108 6.28 -2.03 -2.26
C PHE A 108 5.65 -1.46 -0.99
N THR A 109 4.32 -1.32 -0.92
CA THR A 109 3.64 -0.80 0.27
C THR A 109 3.35 -1.88 1.29
N HIS A 110 2.63 -2.94 0.87
CA HIS A 110 2.10 -3.95 1.78
C HIS A 110 2.99 -5.18 1.94
N ARG A 111 4.03 -5.35 1.12
CA ARG A 111 4.91 -6.52 1.13
C ARG A 111 4.15 -7.84 1.08
N ALA A 112 3.03 -7.87 0.33
CA ALA A 112 2.08 -8.98 0.30
C ALA A 112 2.65 -10.27 -0.29
N PHE A 113 3.76 -10.20 -1.02
CA PHE A 113 4.45 -11.37 -1.59
C PHE A 113 5.95 -11.12 -1.72
N LYS A 114 6.70 -12.21 -1.95
CA LYS A 114 8.15 -12.15 -2.20
C LYS A 114 8.40 -12.11 -3.71
N ALA A 115 9.27 -11.22 -4.15
CA ALA A 115 9.68 -11.09 -5.53
C ALA A 115 11.20 -11.21 -5.67
N ASN A 116 11.66 -11.88 -6.72
CA ASN A 116 13.06 -11.88 -7.09
C ASN A 116 13.47 -10.49 -7.62
N ARG A 117 14.77 -10.29 -7.84
CA ARG A 117 15.28 -8.98 -8.27
C ARG A 117 14.69 -8.51 -9.60
N ALA A 118 14.54 -9.42 -10.56
CA ALA A 118 14.03 -9.09 -11.90
C ALA A 118 12.57 -8.63 -11.83
N LEU A 119 11.71 -9.39 -11.14
CA LEU A 119 10.30 -9.03 -10.95
C LEU A 119 10.14 -7.70 -10.20
N ARG A 120 10.96 -7.46 -9.17
CA ARG A 120 10.95 -6.20 -8.44
C ARG A 120 11.26 -5.00 -9.33
N ILE A 121 12.27 -5.12 -10.19
CA ILE A 121 12.63 -4.07 -11.15
C ILE A 121 11.49 -3.88 -12.17
N ALA A 122 10.96 -4.97 -12.72
CA ALA A 122 9.86 -4.92 -13.68
C ALA A 122 8.62 -4.22 -13.10
N LEU A 123 8.23 -4.56 -11.88
CA LEU A 123 7.10 -3.91 -11.18
C LEU A 123 7.37 -2.42 -10.90
N ALA A 124 8.61 -2.08 -10.54
CA ALA A 124 8.99 -0.68 -10.32
C ALA A 124 8.89 0.13 -11.61
N VAL A 125 9.43 -0.39 -12.71
CA VAL A 125 9.38 0.27 -14.03
C VAL A 125 7.94 0.40 -14.51
N ALA A 126 7.16 -0.69 -14.48
CA ALA A 126 5.78 -0.70 -14.93
C ALA A 126 4.91 0.30 -14.15
N GLY A 127 5.05 0.35 -12.82
CA GLY A 127 4.33 1.33 -12.00
C GLY A 127 4.76 2.77 -12.26
N SER A 128 6.07 3.00 -12.50
CA SER A 128 6.58 4.33 -12.82
C SER A 128 6.09 4.84 -14.18
N MET A 129 5.79 3.95 -15.13
CA MET A 129 5.20 4.31 -16.42
C MET A 129 3.78 4.87 -16.29
N ALA A 130 3.09 4.63 -15.18
CA ALA A 130 1.77 5.21 -14.90
C ALA A 130 1.80 6.69 -14.50
N PHE A 131 2.97 7.33 -14.43
CA PHE A 131 3.18 8.75 -14.09
C PHE A 131 2.59 9.17 -12.73
N GLN A 132 2.49 8.25 -11.78
CA GLN A 132 1.96 8.53 -10.44
C GLN A 132 3.03 9.01 -9.44
N GLY A 133 4.16 9.50 -9.93
CA GLY A 133 5.28 9.95 -9.11
C GLY A 133 6.28 8.84 -8.77
N SER A 134 7.20 9.15 -7.86
CA SER A 134 8.22 8.19 -7.44
C SER A 134 7.64 7.10 -6.55
N ILE A 135 8.21 5.90 -6.61
CA ILE A 135 7.83 4.78 -5.73
C ILE A 135 7.88 5.19 -4.25
N ILE A 136 8.92 5.93 -3.86
CA ILE A 136 9.12 6.33 -2.45
C ILE A 136 8.00 7.26 -1.99
N THR A 137 7.67 8.27 -2.80
CA THR A 137 6.59 9.21 -2.50
C THR A 137 5.25 8.49 -2.46
N TRP A 138 4.96 7.70 -3.50
CA TRP A 138 3.71 6.94 -3.61
C TRP A 138 3.49 6.02 -2.40
N VAL A 139 4.52 5.24 -2.02
CA VAL A 139 4.46 4.33 -0.86
C VAL A 139 4.29 5.11 0.45
N ALA A 140 4.96 6.26 0.60
CA ALA A 140 4.82 7.09 1.78
C ALA A 140 3.41 7.66 1.93
N ASP A 141 2.86 8.19 0.84
CA ASP A 141 1.51 8.78 0.82
C ASP A 141 0.44 7.71 1.02
N HIS A 142 0.60 6.55 0.38
CA HIS A 142 -0.35 5.45 0.55
C HIS A 142 -0.34 4.89 1.98
N ARG A 143 0.82 4.82 2.65
CA ARG A 143 0.89 4.45 4.07
C ARG A 143 0.26 5.49 4.98
N ARG A 144 0.42 6.79 4.65
CA ARG A 144 -0.29 7.86 5.37
C ARG A 144 -1.79 7.74 5.20
N HIS A 145 -2.26 7.49 3.97
CA HIS A 145 -3.66 7.24 3.71
C HIS A 145 -4.21 6.15 4.64
N HIS A 146 -3.54 5.00 4.77
CA HIS A 146 -3.99 3.94 5.68
C HIS A 146 -4.03 4.36 7.17
N ILE A 147 -3.20 5.30 7.60
CA ILE A 147 -3.20 5.78 8.98
C ILE A 147 -4.28 6.83 9.21
N PHE A 148 -4.51 7.70 8.24
CA PHE A 148 -5.41 8.85 8.34
C PHE A 148 -6.68 8.69 7.48
N THR A 149 -7.02 7.48 7.06
CA THR A 149 -8.18 7.23 6.17
C THR A 149 -9.40 8.01 6.63
N ASP A 150 -9.94 8.84 5.74
CA ASP A 150 -11.10 9.71 5.95
C ASP A 150 -10.99 10.68 7.13
N LYS A 151 -9.76 11.01 7.54
CA LYS A 151 -9.47 11.99 8.61
C LYS A 151 -8.66 13.15 8.07
N GLU A 152 -8.66 14.26 8.81
CA GLU A 152 -7.81 15.39 8.51
C GLU A 152 -6.34 14.97 8.38
N GLY A 153 -5.70 15.31 7.26
CA GLY A 153 -4.32 14.91 6.95
C GLY A 153 -4.17 13.65 6.11
N ASP A 154 -5.26 13.06 5.64
CA ASP A 154 -5.24 12.03 4.62
C ASP A 154 -4.81 12.63 3.28
N PRO A 155 -3.72 12.17 2.65
CA PRO A 155 -3.26 12.71 1.37
C PRO A 155 -4.21 12.42 0.19
N HIS A 156 -5.14 11.47 0.36
CA HIS A 156 -6.09 11.05 -0.67
C HIS A 156 -7.53 11.45 -0.37
N SER A 157 -7.79 12.07 0.79
CA SER A 157 -9.12 12.60 1.09
C SER A 157 -9.37 13.91 0.33
N PRO A 158 -10.58 14.13 -0.21
CA PRO A 158 -10.97 15.38 -0.86
C PRO A 158 -11.05 16.57 0.11
#